data_b383160062ebad38a3468c17892bb9ad
#
_entry.id   b383160062ebad38a3468c17892bb9ad
#
_cell.length_a   1.000
_cell.length_b   1.000
_cell.length_c   1.000
_cell.angle_alpha   90.00
_cell.angle_beta   90.00
_cell.angle_gamma   90.00
#
_symmetry.space_group_name_H-M   'P 1'
#
loop_
_entity.id
_entity.type
_entity.pdbx_description
1 polymer ?
#
loop_
_entity_poly.entity_id
_entity_poly.type
_entity_poly.pdbx_seq_one_letter_code
_entity_poly.pdbx_strand_id
1 'polypeptide(L)'
;GACRYVINLHGSIYQNQCPRCKKKYPIGYIAGAKRIPICRDCNVPIRPMISLIGEMVDSQNMTRTTEEITKADTLLLLGTTLASEVFCQYIQYFAGRNMVIIHKQEHYLDKDADLVILDHPMNVLPQLGYGEEKTEE
;
A
#
# COMPACT_ATOMS: atom_id res chain seq x y z
N GLY A 1 8.17 0.07 9.44
CA GLY A 1 8.89 1.22 8.90
C GLY A 1 8.14 2.50 9.25
N ALA A 2 8.86 3.57 9.52
CA ALA A 2 8.29 4.85 9.93
C ALA A 2 7.89 5.70 8.71
N CYS A 3 6.99 5.20 7.84
CA CYS A 3 6.43 6.02 6.79
C CYS A 3 5.50 7.08 7.40
N ARG A 4 5.70 8.35 7.07
CA ARG A 4 4.86 9.47 7.55
C ARG A 4 3.47 9.45 6.94
N TYR A 5 3.35 8.94 5.72
CA TYR A 5 2.09 8.86 5.00
C TYR A 5 1.97 7.51 4.29
N VAL A 6 0.86 6.82 4.48
CA VAL A 6 0.60 5.49 3.90
C VAL A 6 -0.79 5.48 3.27
N ILE A 7 -0.86 5.08 2.00
CA ILE A 7 -2.12 4.82 1.30
C ILE A 7 -2.24 3.31 1.12
N ASN A 8 -3.23 2.72 1.79
CA ASN A 8 -3.57 1.31 1.60
C ASN A 8 -4.51 1.20 0.40
N LEU A 9 -3.98 1.03 -0.80
CA LEU A 9 -4.75 1.03 -2.04
C LEU A 9 -5.90 0.02 -2.01
N HIS A 10 -5.64 -1.19 -1.52
CA HIS A 10 -6.66 -2.23 -1.35
C HIS A 10 -7.32 -2.24 0.03
N GLY A 11 -7.18 -1.14 0.80
CA GLY A 11 -7.75 -1.02 2.13
C GLY A 11 -6.94 -1.71 3.23
N SER A 12 -7.58 -1.91 4.38
CA SER A 12 -6.92 -2.49 5.55
C SER A 12 -7.88 -3.33 6.39
N ILE A 13 -7.41 -4.50 6.84
CA ILE A 13 -8.13 -5.36 7.78
C ILE A 13 -8.32 -4.72 9.17
N TYR A 14 -7.51 -3.72 9.49
CA TYR A 14 -7.63 -2.96 10.75
C TYR A 14 -8.79 -1.96 10.74
N GLN A 15 -9.34 -1.67 9.55
CA GLN A 15 -10.52 -0.82 9.39
C GLN A 15 -11.73 -1.71 9.10
N ASN A 16 -12.72 -1.66 9.99
CA ASN A 16 -13.90 -2.51 9.91
C ASN A 16 -15.15 -1.66 10.09
N GLN A 17 -16.19 -1.91 9.31
CA GLN A 17 -17.44 -1.17 9.40
C GLN A 17 -18.68 -2.01 9.11
N CYS A 18 -19.80 -1.57 9.63
CA CYS A 18 -21.09 -2.10 9.24
C CYS A 18 -21.43 -1.67 7.81
N PRO A 19 -21.77 -2.58 6.89
CA PRO A 19 -22.11 -2.21 5.52
C PRO A 19 -23.41 -1.38 5.45
N ARG A 20 -24.30 -1.50 6.46
CA ARG A 20 -25.59 -0.82 6.50
C ARG A 20 -25.52 0.59 7.10
N CYS A 21 -25.06 0.72 8.34
CA CYS A 21 -25.02 2.02 9.04
C CYS A 21 -23.66 2.71 9.06
N LYS A 22 -22.63 2.11 8.44
CA LYS A 22 -21.26 2.63 8.37
C LYS A 22 -20.56 2.80 9.71
N LYS A 23 -21.14 2.32 10.81
CA LYS A 23 -20.51 2.34 12.13
C LYS A 23 -19.18 1.59 12.10
N LYS A 24 -18.12 2.23 12.58
CA LYS A 24 -16.76 1.65 12.63
C LYS A 24 -16.59 0.76 13.86
N TYR A 25 -15.81 -0.31 13.70
CA TYR A 25 -15.50 -1.27 14.75
C TYR A 25 -13.99 -1.49 14.83
N PRO A 26 -13.39 -1.48 16.02
CA PRO A 26 -11.97 -1.72 16.20
C PRO A 26 -11.62 -3.17 15.89
N ILE A 27 -10.37 -3.41 15.47
CA ILE A 27 -9.88 -4.77 15.17
C ILE A 27 -10.05 -5.73 16.37
N GLY A 28 -9.90 -5.25 17.60
CA GLY A 28 -10.10 -6.06 18.81
C GLY A 28 -11.52 -6.64 18.92
N TYR A 29 -12.54 -5.91 18.45
CA TYR A 29 -13.92 -6.42 18.42
C TYR A 29 -14.06 -7.58 17.42
N ILE A 30 -13.35 -7.51 16.29
CA ILE A 30 -13.37 -8.53 15.25
C ILE A 30 -12.58 -9.77 15.70
N ALA A 31 -11.35 -9.56 16.17
CA ALA A 31 -10.44 -10.63 16.59
C ALA A 31 -10.92 -11.38 17.85
N GLY A 32 -11.63 -10.70 18.74
CA GLY A 32 -12.20 -11.31 19.96
C GLY A 32 -13.52 -12.04 19.73
N ALA A 33 -14.10 -11.98 18.53
CA ALA A 33 -15.38 -12.59 18.25
C ALA A 33 -15.25 -14.13 18.10
N LYS A 34 -16.01 -14.88 18.91
CA LYS A 34 -16.09 -16.34 18.79
C LYS A 34 -16.92 -16.84 17.61
N ARG A 35 -17.70 -15.95 17.00
CA ARG A 35 -18.54 -16.17 15.82
C ARG A 35 -18.38 -15.00 14.87
N ILE A 36 -19.09 -15.02 13.74
CA ILE A 36 -19.09 -13.90 12.80
C ILE A 36 -19.46 -12.61 13.55
N PRO A 37 -18.59 -11.59 13.56
CA PRO A 37 -18.85 -10.33 14.24
C PRO A 37 -20.00 -9.59 13.54
N ILE A 38 -21.00 -9.17 14.30
CA ILE A 38 -22.20 -8.49 13.82
C ILE A 38 -22.29 -7.06 14.36
N CYS A 39 -22.89 -6.18 13.57
CA CYS A 39 -23.21 -4.84 14.01
C CYS A 39 -24.27 -4.87 15.12
N ARG A 40 -24.02 -4.20 16.24
CA ARG A 40 -24.95 -4.16 17.39
C ARG A 40 -26.27 -3.47 17.08
N ASP A 41 -26.26 -2.53 16.12
CA ASP A 41 -27.43 -1.71 15.80
C ASP A 41 -28.26 -2.31 14.65
N CYS A 42 -27.58 -2.94 13.68
CA CYS A 42 -28.20 -3.42 12.44
C CYS A 42 -28.35 -4.94 12.36
N ASN A 43 -27.68 -5.67 13.27
CA ASN A 43 -27.63 -7.14 13.30
C ASN A 43 -27.17 -7.79 11.98
N VAL A 44 -26.26 -7.12 11.26
CA VAL A 44 -25.63 -7.63 10.02
C VAL A 44 -24.14 -7.84 10.23
N PRO A 45 -23.50 -8.78 9.49
CA PRO A 45 -22.05 -9.00 9.56
C PRO A 45 -21.27 -7.72 9.32
N ILE A 46 -20.23 -7.50 10.14
CA ILE A 46 -19.27 -6.42 9.95
C ILE A 46 -18.29 -6.84 8.86
N ARG A 47 -17.92 -5.89 8.00
CA ARG A 47 -17.01 -6.11 6.90
C ARG A 47 -15.69 -5.35 7.12
N PRO A 48 -14.52 -5.98 6.90
CA PRO A 48 -13.27 -5.25 6.79
C PRO A 48 -13.29 -4.35 5.55
N MET A 49 -12.64 -3.21 5.66
CA MET A 49 -12.50 -2.23 4.59
C MET A 49 -11.34 -2.63 3.67
N ILE A 50 -11.53 -3.72 2.95
CA ILE A 50 -10.59 -4.24 1.95
C ILE A 50 -11.31 -4.46 0.63
N SER A 51 -10.59 -4.30 -0.48
CA SER A 51 -11.05 -4.69 -1.81
C SER A 51 -10.63 -6.14 -2.07
N LEU A 52 -11.60 -7.00 -2.33
CA LEU A 52 -11.37 -8.39 -2.74
C LEU A 52 -11.16 -8.47 -4.26
N ILE A 53 -10.67 -9.62 -4.74
CA ILE A 53 -10.52 -9.88 -6.18
C ILE A 53 -11.88 -9.68 -6.86
N GLY A 54 -11.90 -8.85 -7.91
CA GLY A 54 -13.12 -8.48 -8.64
C GLY A 54 -13.91 -7.32 -8.05
N GLU A 55 -13.52 -6.77 -6.89
CA GLU A 55 -14.11 -5.56 -6.34
C GLU A 55 -13.34 -4.31 -6.76
N MET A 56 -14.07 -3.22 -6.93
CA MET A 56 -13.45 -1.93 -7.24
C MET A 56 -12.64 -1.42 -6.05
N VAL A 57 -11.47 -0.88 -6.36
CA VAL A 57 -10.66 -0.11 -5.39
C VAL A 57 -11.39 1.19 -5.05
N ASP A 58 -11.24 1.65 -3.82
CA ASP A 58 -11.82 2.92 -3.38
C ASP A 58 -11.30 4.09 -4.23
N SER A 59 -12.22 4.85 -4.81
CA SER A 59 -11.88 5.96 -5.74
C SER A 59 -11.05 7.06 -5.09
N GLN A 60 -11.24 7.33 -3.79
CA GLN A 60 -10.44 8.33 -3.08
C GLN A 60 -8.99 7.84 -2.91
N ASN A 61 -8.79 6.55 -2.64
CA ASN A 61 -7.45 5.98 -2.58
C ASN A 61 -6.78 6.00 -3.94
N MET A 62 -7.51 5.72 -5.02
CA MET A 62 -6.99 5.83 -6.39
C MET A 62 -6.52 7.24 -6.70
N THR A 63 -7.37 8.25 -6.47
CA THR A 63 -7.05 9.66 -6.71
C THR A 63 -5.81 10.09 -5.90
N ARG A 64 -5.79 9.81 -4.60
CA ARG A 64 -4.65 10.15 -3.74
C ARG A 64 -3.35 9.47 -4.21
N THR A 65 -3.42 8.21 -4.60
CA THR A 65 -2.24 7.49 -5.11
C THR A 65 -1.70 8.15 -6.37
N THR A 66 -2.57 8.51 -7.32
CA THR A 66 -2.18 9.21 -8.53
C THR A 66 -1.56 10.57 -8.23
N GLU A 67 -2.15 11.34 -7.32
CA GLU A 67 -1.63 12.66 -6.91
C GLU A 67 -0.24 12.56 -6.28
N GLU A 68 -0.01 11.59 -5.39
CA GLU A 68 1.29 11.41 -4.73
C GLU A 68 2.36 10.94 -5.73
N ILE A 69 2.03 10.04 -6.66
CA ILE A 69 2.94 9.60 -7.71
C ILE A 69 3.30 10.75 -8.65
N THR A 70 2.33 11.58 -9.01
CA THR A 70 2.56 12.75 -9.89
C THR A 70 3.49 13.79 -9.24
N LYS A 71 3.43 13.96 -7.92
CA LYS A 71 4.26 14.90 -7.16
C LYS A 71 5.64 14.35 -6.80
N ALA A 72 5.85 13.04 -6.90
CA ALA A 72 7.07 12.40 -6.46
C ALA A 72 8.25 12.75 -7.37
N ASP A 73 9.40 13.10 -6.79
CA ASP A 73 10.67 13.25 -7.50
C ASP A 73 11.33 11.89 -7.77
N THR A 74 11.13 10.95 -6.86
CA THR A 74 11.69 9.61 -6.93
C THR A 74 10.57 8.60 -6.65
N LEU A 75 10.45 7.60 -7.51
CA LEU A 75 9.54 6.46 -7.37
C LEU A 75 10.36 5.22 -7.04
N LEU A 76 10.08 4.62 -5.88
CA LEU A 76 10.73 3.41 -5.43
C LEU A 76 9.74 2.23 -5.47
N LEU A 77 9.98 1.27 -6.36
CA LEU A 77 9.18 0.06 -6.52
C LEU A 77 9.82 -1.10 -5.74
N LEU A 78 9.10 -1.66 -4.80
CA LEU A 78 9.59 -2.68 -3.89
C LEU A 78 8.86 -4.02 -4.08
N GLY A 79 9.59 -5.06 -4.47
CA GLY A 79 9.07 -6.43 -4.61
C GLY A 79 8.01 -6.58 -5.70
N THR A 80 8.01 -5.69 -6.68
CA THR A 80 7.09 -5.68 -7.82
C THR A 80 7.83 -5.35 -9.10
N THR A 81 7.15 -5.40 -10.23
CA THR A 81 7.70 -5.07 -11.56
C THR A 81 6.84 -4.00 -12.23
N LEU A 82 7.37 -3.36 -13.26
CA LEU A 82 6.63 -2.41 -14.10
C LEU A 82 5.45 -3.06 -14.85
N ALA A 83 5.45 -4.38 -15.00
CA ALA A 83 4.35 -5.14 -15.59
C ALA A 83 3.19 -5.44 -14.64
N SER A 84 3.28 -5.05 -13.38
CA SER A 84 2.20 -5.27 -12.42
C SER A 84 0.91 -4.59 -12.89
N GLU A 85 -0.16 -5.36 -13.06
CA GLU A 85 -1.49 -4.85 -13.48
C GLU A 85 -2.01 -3.74 -12.57
N VAL A 86 -1.63 -3.78 -11.30
CA VAL A 86 -2.00 -2.77 -10.31
C VAL A 86 -1.20 -1.49 -10.50
N PHE A 87 0.12 -1.61 -10.71
CA PHE A 87 1.01 -0.45 -10.75
C PHE A 87 1.11 0.19 -12.13
N CYS A 88 0.98 -0.56 -13.22
CA CYS A 88 1.14 -0.02 -14.58
C CYS A 88 0.18 1.16 -14.85
N GLN A 89 -1.02 1.12 -14.31
CA GLN A 89 -1.98 2.23 -14.44
C GLN A 89 -1.59 3.51 -13.66
N TYR A 90 -0.74 3.39 -12.62
CA TYR A 90 -0.28 4.53 -11.81
C TYR A 90 1.07 5.05 -12.26
N ILE A 91 1.98 4.17 -12.70
CA ILE A 91 3.34 4.52 -13.14
C ILE A 91 3.32 5.53 -14.29
N GLN A 92 2.34 5.46 -15.18
CA GLN A 92 2.18 6.43 -16.29
C GLN A 92 2.03 7.89 -15.83
N TYR A 93 1.65 8.12 -14.58
CA TYR A 93 1.52 9.48 -14.00
C TYR A 93 2.82 9.96 -13.34
N PHE A 94 3.84 9.12 -13.26
CA PHE A 94 5.12 9.51 -12.70
C PHE A 94 5.87 10.43 -13.67
N ALA A 95 6.17 11.64 -13.21
CA ALA A 95 6.91 12.65 -13.97
C ALA A 95 8.22 13.06 -13.25
N GLY A 96 8.61 12.32 -12.23
CA GLY A 96 9.83 12.57 -11.45
C GLY A 96 11.11 12.18 -12.20
N ARG A 97 12.22 12.32 -11.51
CA ARG A 97 13.55 12.16 -12.13
C ARG A 97 14.13 10.76 -12.00
N ASN A 98 13.74 10.02 -10.94
CA ASN A 98 14.39 8.77 -10.62
C ASN A 98 13.34 7.68 -10.38
N MET A 99 13.45 6.60 -11.16
CA MET A 99 12.67 5.38 -10.94
C MET A 99 13.61 4.26 -10.51
N VAL A 100 13.41 3.74 -9.31
CA VAL A 100 14.25 2.69 -8.72
C VAL A 100 13.40 1.45 -8.47
N ILE A 101 13.89 0.30 -8.89
CA ILE A 101 13.24 -1.00 -8.67
C ILE A 101 14.14 -1.86 -7.79
N ILE A 102 13.55 -2.44 -6.74
CA ILE A 102 14.22 -3.43 -5.89
C ILE A 102 13.38 -4.69 -5.85
N HIS A 103 13.83 -5.75 -6.51
CA HIS A 103 13.15 -7.02 -6.57
C HIS A 103 14.15 -8.19 -6.80
N LYS A 104 13.67 -9.43 -6.58
CA LYS A 104 14.55 -10.61 -6.61
C LYS A 104 14.84 -11.17 -8.00
N GLN A 105 13.97 -10.94 -8.95
CA GLN A 105 14.03 -11.57 -10.26
C GLN A 105 14.02 -10.51 -11.34
N GLU A 106 15.00 -10.58 -12.23
CA GLU A 106 15.09 -9.70 -13.38
C GLU A 106 13.84 -9.80 -14.26
N HIS A 107 13.40 -8.66 -14.76
CA HIS A 107 12.25 -8.56 -15.65
C HIS A 107 12.60 -7.71 -16.88
N TYR A 108 12.05 -8.05 -18.04
CA TYR A 108 12.38 -7.39 -19.32
C TYR A 108 12.05 -5.89 -19.37
N LEU A 109 11.15 -5.41 -18.50
CA LEU A 109 10.83 -3.98 -18.36
C LEU A 109 11.76 -3.24 -17.40
N ASP A 110 12.68 -3.90 -16.73
CA ASP A 110 13.61 -3.26 -15.79
C ASP A 110 14.49 -2.20 -16.49
N LYS A 111 14.70 -2.35 -17.79
CA LYS A 111 15.41 -1.38 -18.65
C LYS A 111 14.76 0.02 -18.67
N ASP A 112 13.49 0.13 -18.27
CA ASP A 112 12.74 1.39 -18.26
C ASP A 112 12.92 2.12 -16.90
N ALA A 113 13.63 1.52 -15.94
CA ALA A 113 14.00 2.14 -14.67
C ALA A 113 15.40 2.73 -14.71
N ASP A 114 15.65 3.78 -13.93
CA ASP A 114 16.97 4.41 -13.81
C ASP A 114 17.95 3.57 -13.00
N LEU A 115 17.46 2.81 -12.04
CA LEU A 115 18.25 1.90 -11.20
C LEU A 115 17.45 0.64 -10.86
N VAL A 116 18.09 -0.51 -11.04
CA VAL A 116 17.55 -1.82 -10.64
C VAL A 116 18.49 -2.49 -9.65
N ILE A 117 17.96 -2.93 -8.54
CA ILE A 117 18.69 -3.69 -7.52
C ILE A 117 18.05 -5.07 -7.40
N LEU A 118 18.81 -6.10 -7.80
CA LEU A 118 18.35 -7.50 -7.77
C LEU A 118 18.62 -8.12 -6.40
N ASP A 119 17.81 -7.76 -5.42
CA ASP A 119 17.86 -8.30 -4.06
C ASP A 119 16.49 -8.16 -3.38
N HIS A 120 16.37 -8.73 -2.20
CA HIS A 120 15.17 -8.56 -1.39
C HIS A 120 15.13 -7.14 -0.80
N PRO A 121 14.00 -6.41 -0.90
CA PRO A 121 13.87 -5.07 -0.30
C PRO A 121 14.26 -5.01 1.18
N MET A 122 14.03 -6.08 1.95
CA MET A 122 14.43 -6.16 3.36
C MET A 122 15.95 -6.14 3.57
N ASN A 123 16.73 -6.54 2.57
CA ASN A 123 18.20 -6.50 2.66
C ASN A 123 18.74 -5.12 2.26
N VAL A 124 18.08 -4.47 1.30
CA VAL A 124 18.55 -3.21 0.72
C VAL A 124 18.14 -2.01 1.56
N LEU A 125 16.88 -1.92 1.97
CA LEU A 125 16.36 -0.74 2.69
C LEU A 125 17.12 -0.38 3.97
N PRO A 126 17.55 -1.34 4.81
CA PRO A 126 18.34 -1.00 6.00
C PRO A 126 19.70 -0.33 5.68
N GLN A 127 20.26 -0.60 4.50
CA GLN A 127 21.56 -0.04 4.09
C GLN A 127 21.44 1.42 3.61
N LEU A 128 20.23 1.92 3.38
CA LEU A 128 19.99 3.29 2.93
C LEU A 128 20.07 4.33 4.06
N GLY A 129 20.36 3.93 5.29
CA GLY A 129 20.55 4.85 6.43
C GLY A 129 19.26 5.56 6.88
N TYR A 130 18.09 5.13 6.46
CA TYR A 130 16.82 5.67 6.94
C TYR A 130 16.53 5.15 8.35
N GLY A 131 16.64 6.00 9.36
CA GLY A 131 16.26 5.70 10.75
C GLY A 131 17.34 5.94 11.80
N GLU A 132 18.55 6.32 11.42
CA GLU A 132 19.51 6.86 12.37
C GLU A 132 19.22 8.36 12.57
N GLU A 133 18.35 8.66 13.54
CA GLU A 133 18.37 9.99 14.16
C GLU A 133 19.77 10.15 14.75
N LYS A 134 20.57 11.05 14.17
CA LYS A 134 21.78 11.52 14.83
C LYS A 134 21.33 12.12 16.15
N THR A 135 21.55 11.40 17.24
CA THR A 135 21.61 11.99 18.57
C THR A 135 22.83 12.91 18.51
N GLU A 136 22.61 14.20 18.29
CA GLU A 136 23.58 15.22 18.54
C GLU A 136 23.83 15.25 20.07
N GLU A 137 25.06 14.86 20.46
CA GLU A 137 25.61 15.13 21.79
C GLU A 137 25.95 16.64 21.92
#